data_cf4009b91d40b4e42a8f5844f7c3a445
#
_entry.id   cf4009b91d40b4e42a8f5844f7c3a445
#
_cell.length_a   1.000
_cell.length_b   1.000
_cell.length_c   1.000
_cell.angle_alpha   90.00
_cell.angle_beta   90.00
_cell.angle_gamma   90.00
#
_symmetry.space_group_name_H-M   'P 1'
#
loop_
_entity.id
_entity.type
_entity.pdbx_description
1 polymer ?
#
loop_
_entity_poly.entity_id
_entity_poly.type
_entity_poly.pdbx_seq_one_letter_code
_entity_poly.pdbx_strand_id
1 'polypeptide(L)'
;ENVDSGVTNFGKEVIKEMNRLGLVIDMSHSGEKSTIDAINLSQKPIAITHANPSFWYKALRNKSTDLLKKLSESNGMLGLSLYAHHLKGGTNCKLESFTEMVARTAEIMGVKNLGIGSDLCLNQPNSIVEWMRNGTWARKKNYGEGSKSKPEFPKQPDWFLDARGFKNLNEGLKKVGFSENEVNGILGNNWYNFYKEIN
;
A
#
# COMPACT_ATOMS: atom_id res chain seq x y z
N GLU A 1 6.52 -13.38 -0.70
CA GLU A 1 6.93 -12.58 -1.85
C GLU A 1 8.16 -13.14 -2.58
N ASN A 2 9.02 -13.90 -1.89
CA ASN A 2 10.18 -14.54 -2.53
C ASN A 2 9.80 -15.75 -3.41
N VAL A 3 8.66 -16.37 -3.14
CA VAL A 3 8.10 -17.45 -3.96
C VAL A 3 6.62 -17.16 -4.15
N ASP A 4 6.22 -16.79 -5.35
CA ASP A 4 4.87 -16.44 -5.70
C ASP A 4 4.33 -17.43 -6.75
N SER A 5 3.59 -18.42 -6.26
CA SER A 5 2.98 -19.47 -7.10
C SER A 5 1.58 -19.10 -7.59
N GLY A 6 1.05 -17.97 -7.14
CA GLY A 6 -0.35 -17.60 -7.35
C GLY A 6 -1.28 -18.12 -6.27
N VAL A 7 -2.59 -17.94 -6.46
CA VAL A 7 -3.62 -18.34 -5.49
C VAL A 7 -3.87 -19.85 -5.56
N THR A 8 -3.77 -20.53 -4.41
CA THR A 8 -4.06 -21.96 -4.27
C THR A 8 -5.58 -22.24 -4.34
N ASN A 9 -5.97 -23.53 -4.48
CA ASN A 9 -7.40 -23.89 -4.43
C ASN A 9 -8.06 -23.49 -3.11
N PHE A 10 -7.35 -23.63 -1.99
CA PHE A 10 -7.84 -23.12 -0.70
C PHE A 10 -7.99 -21.60 -0.72
N GLY A 11 -7.03 -20.86 -1.30
CA GLY A 11 -7.10 -19.41 -1.46
C GLY A 11 -8.31 -18.95 -2.28
N LYS A 12 -8.72 -19.71 -3.30
CA LYS A 12 -9.96 -19.43 -4.08
C LYS A 12 -11.21 -19.48 -3.20
N GLU A 13 -11.32 -20.50 -2.33
CA GLU A 13 -12.44 -20.62 -1.41
C GLU A 13 -12.42 -19.48 -0.36
N VAL A 14 -11.24 -19.07 0.11
CA VAL A 14 -11.10 -17.91 1.01
C VAL A 14 -11.57 -16.63 0.33
N ILE A 15 -11.15 -16.35 -0.91
CA ILE A 15 -11.60 -15.19 -1.70
C ILE A 15 -13.13 -15.17 -1.84
N LYS A 16 -13.71 -16.31 -2.20
CA LYS A 16 -15.15 -16.46 -2.33
C LYS A 16 -15.89 -16.17 -1.03
N GLU A 17 -15.39 -16.68 0.08
CA GLU A 17 -16.02 -16.47 1.39
C GLU A 17 -15.85 -15.01 1.86
N MET A 18 -14.69 -14.38 1.62
CA MET A 18 -14.50 -12.95 1.89
C MET A 18 -15.48 -12.09 1.09
N ASN A 19 -15.70 -12.39 -0.19
CA ASN A 19 -16.69 -11.70 -1.01
C ASN A 19 -18.12 -11.89 -0.46
N ARG A 20 -18.48 -13.11 -0.02
CA ARG A 20 -19.78 -13.41 0.59
C ARG A 20 -20.03 -12.60 1.86
N LEU A 21 -18.98 -12.41 2.66
CA LEU A 21 -19.06 -11.68 3.94
C LEU A 21 -18.90 -10.17 3.78
N GLY A 22 -18.62 -9.64 2.59
CA GLY A 22 -18.33 -8.22 2.38
C GLY A 22 -16.99 -7.79 2.97
N LEU A 23 -16.03 -8.71 3.10
CA LEU A 23 -14.68 -8.38 3.60
C LEU A 23 -13.79 -7.88 2.48
N VAL A 24 -13.04 -6.81 2.73
CA VAL A 24 -12.03 -6.31 1.81
C VAL A 24 -10.87 -7.30 1.70
N ILE A 25 -10.50 -7.63 0.47
CA ILE A 25 -9.31 -8.44 0.18
C ILE A 25 -8.14 -7.49 0.01
N ASP A 26 -7.19 -7.51 0.96
CA ASP A 26 -5.97 -6.71 0.91
C ASP A 26 -4.79 -7.55 0.43
N MET A 27 -4.17 -7.11 -0.68
CA MET A 27 -3.03 -7.78 -1.30
C MET A 27 -1.70 -7.02 -1.13
N SER A 28 -1.60 -6.14 -0.14
CA SER A 28 -0.38 -5.36 0.13
C SER A 28 0.85 -6.24 0.35
N HIS A 29 0.69 -7.32 1.11
CA HIS A 29 1.76 -8.27 1.45
C HIS A 29 1.87 -9.48 0.52
N SER A 30 1.18 -9.46 -0.61
CA SER A 30 1.15 -10.56 -1.56
C SER A 30 2.07 -10.30 -2.75
N GLY A 31 2.57 -11.36 -3.36
CA GLY A 31 3.33 -11.28 -4.59
C GLY A 31 2.46 -10.90 -5.78
N GLU A 32 3.09 -10.60 -6.90
CA GLU A 32 2.41 -10.04 -8.08
C GLU A 32 1.41 -11.01 -8.69
N LYS A 33 1.82 -12.29 -8.88
CA LYS A 33 0.96 -13.32 -9.44
C LYS A 33 -0.24 -13.61 -8.56
N SER A 34 -0.04 -13.74 -7.25
CA SER A 34 -1.13 -13.95 -6.29
C SER A 34 -2.11 -12.78 -6.29
N THR A 35 -1.61 -11.55 -6.46
CA THR A 35 -2.46 -10.35 -6.54
C THR A 35 -3.28 -10.33 -7.83
N ILE A 36 -2.66 -10.66 -8.98
CA ILE A 36 -3.36 -10.76 -10.26
C ILE A 36 -4.44 -11.86 -10.21
N ASP A 37 -4.11 -13.01 -9.63
CA ASP A 37 -5.07 -14.09 -9.45
C ASP A 37 -6.26 -13.65 -8.57
N ALA A 38 -5.98 -12.91 -7.47
CA ALA A 38 -7.04 -12.41 -6.59
C ALA A 38 -7.94 -11.38 -7.32
N ILE A 39 -7.38 -10.50 -8.15
CA ILE A 39 -8.16 -9.58 -9.00
C ILE A 39 -9.11 -10.37 -9.92
N ASN A 40 -8.59 -11.42 -10.57
CA ASN A 40 -9.36 -12.22 -11.53
C ASN A 40 -10.44 -13.09 -10.87
N LEU A 41 -10.24 -13.51 -9.63
CA LEU A 41 -11.11 -14.43 -8.90
C LEU A 41 -12.17 -13.71 -8.07
N SER A 42 -11.86 -12.49 -7.61
CA SER A 42 -12.76 -11.73 -6.76
C SER A 42 -13.96 -11.21 -7.56
N GLN A 43 -15.15 -11.34 -6.99
CA GLN A 43 -16.39 -10.76 -7.54
C GLN A 43 -16.58 -9.29 -7.14
N LYS A 44 -15.76 -8.81 -6.19
CA LYS A 44 -15.75 -7.42 -5.71
C LYS A 44 -14.37 -6.81 -5.93
N PRO A 45 -14.27 -5.49 -6.05
CA PRO A 45 -12.97 -4.82 -6.12
C PRO A 45 -12.09 -5.20 -4.93
N ILE A 46 -10.78 -5.34 -5.16
CA ILE A 46 -9.81 -5.62 -4.11
C ILE A 46 -8.96 -4.38 -3.81
N ALA A 47 -8.24 -4.40 -2.70
CA ALA A 47 -7.34 -3.34 -2.32
C ALA A 47 -5.88 -3.81 -2.25
N ILE A 48 -4.98 -2.86 -2.49
CA ILE A 48 -3.62 -2.86 -2.00
C ILE A 48 -3.55 -1.68 -1.04
N THR A 49 -3.74 -1.95 0.25
CA THR A 49 -3.97 -0.86 1.23
C THR A 49 -2.74 -0.02 1.51
N HIS A 50 -1.51 -0.57 1.29
CA HIS A 50 -0.25 0.14 1.53
C HIS A 50 0.88 -0.40 0.66
N ALA A 51 1.11 0.24 -0.47
CA ALA A 51 2.25 0.02 -1.36
C ALA A 51 2.49 1.25 -2.24
N ASN A 52 3.64 1.30 -2.92
CA ASN A 52 3.96 2.35 -3.88
C ASN A 52 4.27 1.75 -5.26
N PRO A 53 4.34 2.56 -6.33
CA PRO A 53 4.72 2.08 -7.65
C PRO A 53 6.22 1.75 -7.74
N SER A 54 6.55 0.59 -8.30
CA SER A 54 7.94 0.18 -8.49
C SER A 54 8.69 0.97 -9.57
N PHE A 55 7.95 1.63 -10.49
CA PHE A 55 8.56 2.53 -11.47
C PHE A 55 9.17 3.77 -10.81
N TRP A 56 8.68 4.18 -9.64
CA TRP A 56 9.24 5.29 -8.87
C TRP A 56 10.39 4.87 -7.97
N TYR A 57 10.22 3.74 -7.29
CA TYR A 57 11.24 3.16 -6.42
C TYR A 57 11.09 1.64 -6.32
N LYS A 58 12.17 0.92 -6.65
CA LYS A 58 12.18 -0.56 -6.58
C LYS A 58 12.39 -1.03 -5.14
N ALA A 59 11.29 -1.25 -4.43
CA ALA A 59 11.26 -1.98 -3.16
C ALA A 59 10.46 -3.27 -3.34
N LEU A 60 10.74 -4.29 -2.53
CA LEU A 60 10.06 -5.60 -2.63
C LEU A 60 8.54 -5.51 -2.52
N ARG A 61 8.05 -4.53 -1.77
CA ARG A 61 6.63 -4.30 -1.50
C ARG A 61 5.93 -3.50 -2.59
N ASN A 62 6.71 -2.73 -3.37
CA ASN A 62 6.18 -1.86 -4.40
C ASN A 62 5.70 -2.67 -5.62
N LYS A 63 4.67 -2.19 -6.28
CA LYS A 63 3.93 -2.92 -7.30
C LYS A 63 4.30 -2.44 -8.72
N SER A 64 4.26 -3.36 -9.68
CA SER A 64 4.54 -3.04 -11.08
C SER A 64 3.46 -2.16 -11.70
N THR A 65 3.81 -1.45 -12.76
CA THR A 65 2.87 -0.65 -13.55
C THR A 65 1.72 -1.50 -14.10
N ASP A 66 2.02 -2.72 -14.56
CA ASP A 66 1.02 -3.60 -15.15
C ASP A 66 0.02 -4.08 -14.10
N LEU A 67 0.50 -4.42 -12.90
CA LEU A 67 -0.38 -4.75 -11.78
C LEU A 67 -1.27 -3.57 -11.38
N LEU A 68 -0.71 -2.35 -11.31
CA LEU A 68 -1.47 -1.15 -10.95
C LEU A 68 -2.55 -0.82 -11.99
N LYS A 69 -2.27 -0.96 -13.28
CA LYS A 69 -3.27 -0.84 -14.34
C LYS A 69 -4.39 -1.85 -14.16
N LYS A 70 -4.04 -3.14 -13.98
CA LYS A 70 -5.03 -4.19 -13.78
C LYS A 70 -5.88 -3.97 -12.53
N LEU A 71 -5.28 -3.45 -11.45
CA LEU A 71 -6.01 -3.10 -10.23
C LEU A 71 -7.05 -2.00 -10.50
N SER A 72 -6.65 -0.94 -11.22
CA SER A 72 -7.56 0.17 -11.53
C SER A 72 -8.68 -0.24 -12.51
N GLU A 73 -8.38 -1.07 -13.51
CA GLU A 73 -9.36 -1.64 -14.45
C GLU A 73 -10.43 -2.47 -13.75
N SER A 74 -10.11 -3.09 -12.61
CA SER A 74 -11.04 -3.81 -11.75
C SER A 74 -11.71 -2.94 -10.68
N ASN A 75 -11.63 -1.61 -10.77
CA ASN A 75 -12.07 -0.64 -9.77
C ASN A 75 -11.41 -0.85 -8.39
N GLY A 76 -10.27 -1.51 -8.34
CA GLY A 76 -9.52 -1.73 -7.11
C GLY A 76 -8.85 -0.46 -6.59
N MET A 77 -8.43 -0.48 -5.33
CA MET A 77 -7.92 0.68 -4.61
C MET A 77 -6.45 0.51 -4.23
N LEU A 78 -5.63 1.54 -4.48
CA LEU A 78 -4.24 1.61 -4.01
C LEU A 78 -4.11 2.64 -2.89
N GLY A 79 -3.70 2.21 -1.70
CA GLY A 79 -3.24 3.07 -0.63
C GLY A 79 -1.74 3.34 -0.77
N LEU A 80 -1.38 4.59 -1.02
CA LEU A 80 0.01 5.01 -1.16
C LEU A 80 0.70 5.00 0.19
N SER A 81 1.73 4.18 0.30
CA SER A 81 2.45 3.90 1.55
C SER A 81 3.38 5.04 1.94
N LEU A 82 3.38 5.37 3.24
CA LEU A 82 4.31 6.31 3.84
C LEU A 82 5.42 5.60 4.65
N TYR A 83 5.43 4.27 4.63
CA TYR A 83 6.47 3.49 5.27
C TYR A 83 7.82 3.74 4.58
N ALA A 84 8.83 4.15 5.34
CA ALA A 84 10.07 4.68 4.77
C ALA A 84 10.79 3.73 3.79
N HIS A 85 10.75 2.40 4.03
CA HIS A 85 11.36 1.43 3.11
C HIS A 85 10.64 1.32 1.75
N HIS A 86 9.43 1.82 1.62
CA HIS A 86 8.69 1.88 0.35
C HIS A 86 8.93 3.19 -0.42
N LEU A 87 9.59 4.17 0.22
CA LEU A 87 9.78 5.52 -0.31
C LEU A 87 11.17 5.69 -0.95
N LYS A 88 11.21 6.38 -2.08
CA LYS A 88 12.47 6.86 -2.67
C LYS A 88 13.13 7.86 -1.71
N GLY A 89 14.34 7.55 -1.25
CA GLY A 89 15.02 8.31 -0.21
C GLY A 89 14.72 7.86 1.23
N GLY A 90 13.83 6.89 1.43
CA GLY A 90 13.55 6.33 2.76
C GLY A 90 13.06 7.39 3.74
N THR A 91 13.63 7.43 4.93
CA THR A 91 13.38 8.44 5.98
C THR A 91 13.62 9.88 5.51
N ASN A 92 14.51 10.08 4.51
CA ASN A 92 14.83 11.40 3.95
C ASN A 92 13.95 11.75 2.73
N CYS A 93 12.90 10.96 2.46
CA CYS A 93 11.97 11.27 1.37
C CYS A 93 11.39 12.66 1.54
N LYS A 94 11.46 13.48 0.49
CA LYS A 94 10.87 14.82 0.47
C LYS A 94 9.39 14.76 0.11
N LEU A 95 8.60 15.67 0.66
CA LEU A 95 7.16 15.77 0.37
C LEU A 95 6.90 15.92 -1.13
N GLU A 96 7.69 16.75 -1.80
CA GLU A 96 7.59 16.99 -3.25
C GLU A 96 7.81 15.69 -4.05
N SER A 97 8.80 14.88 -3.66
CA SER A 97 9.06 13.60 -4.32
C SER A 97 7.89 12.62 -4.12
N PHE A 98 7.28 12.61 -2.94
CA PHE A 98 6.11 11.78 -2.68
C PHE A 98 4.91 12.23 -3.50
N THR A 99 4.59 13.53 -3.49
CA THR A 99 3.42 14.06 -4.20
C THR A 99 3.57 13.99 -5.73
N GLU A 100 4.79 14.10 -6.26
CA GLU A 100 5.06 13.82 -7.67
C GLU A 100 4.81 12.34 -8.01
N MET A 101 5.24 11.40 -7.16
CA MET A 101 4.91 9.99 -7.29
C MET A 101 3.40 9.77 -7.33
N VAL A 102 2.65 10.45 -6.45
CA VAL A 102 1.17 10.38 -6.45
C VAL A 102 0.62 10.84 -7.79
N ALA A 103 1.07 11.98 -8.31
CA ALA A 103 0.62 12.51 -9.60
C ALA A 103 0.89 11.53 -10.75
N ARG A 104 2.11 10.98 -10.83
CA ARG A 104 2.45 9.96 -11.84
C ARG A 104 1.64 8.68 -11.69
N THR A 105 1.30 8.30 -10.48
CA THR A 105 0.45 7.13 -10.25
C THR A 105 -1.00 7.40 -10.66
N ALA A 106 -1.48 8.63 -10.46
CA ALA A 106 -2.82 9.06 -10.90
C ALA A 106 -2.97 9.04 -12.44
N GLU A 107 -1.90 9.34 -13.19
CA GLU A 107 -1.89 9.20 -14.67
C GLU A 107 -2.13 7.76 -15.13
N ILE A 108 -1.72 6.77 -14.30
CA ILE A 108 -1.82 5.34 -14.63
C ILE A 108 -3.17 4.76 -14.15
N MET A 109 -3.57 5.08 -12.93
CA MET A 109 -4.69 4.43 -12.26
C MET A 109 -5.97 5.26 -12.24
N GLY A 110 -5.88 6.56 -12.51
CA GLY A 110 -6.95 7.51 -12.21
C GLY A 110 -6.99 7.88 -10.73
N VAL A 111 -7.36 9.13 -10.44
CA VAL A 111 -7.37 9.69 -9.07
C VAL A 111 -8.30 8.93 -8.13
N LYS A 112 -9.46 8.48 -8.63
CA LYS A 112 -10.50 7.78 -7.83
C LYS A 112 -10.03 6.47 -7.21
N ASN A 113 -9.01 5.84 -7.78
CA ASN A 113 -8.45 4.56 -7.34
C ASN A 113 -7.25 4.73 -6.39
N LEU A 114 -6.97 5.96 -5.97
CA LEU A 114 -5.85 6.29 -5.08
C LEU A 114 -6.34 6.78 -3.72
N GLY A 115 -5.61 6.38 -2.69
CA GLY A 115 -5.76 6.90 -1.34
C GLY A 115 -4.43 6.86 -0.58
N ILE A 116 -4.44 7.29 0.66
CA ILE A 116 -3.28 7.14 1.54
C ILE A 116 -3.42 5.86 2.35
N GLY A 117 -2.35 5.07 2.38
CA GLY A 117 -2.20 3.88 3.21
C GLY A 117 -0.91 3.99 4.03
N SER A 118 -0.95 4.79 5.09
CA SER A 118 0.27 5.27 5.76
C SER A 118 1.17 4.16 6.32
N ASP A 119 0.60 3.03 6.70
CA ASP A 119 1.30 1.96 7.43
C ASP A 119 2.03 2.50 8.68
N LEU A 120 1.42 3.50 9.32
CA LEU A 120 2.00 4.25 10.42
C LEU A 120 1.93 3.44 11.71
N CYS A 121 3.09 3.14 12.28
CA CYS A 121 3.23 2.46 13.56
C CYS A 121 3.80 3.43 14.60
N LEU A 122 2.95 3.95 15.49
CA LEU A 122 3.37 4.85 16.56
C LEU A 122 3.53 4.11 17.88
N ASN A 123 4.56 4.51 18.65
CA ASN A 123 4.78 4.04 20.01
C ASN A 123 4.91 2.52 20.17
N GLN A 124 5.30 1.82 19.11
CA GLN A 124 5.58 0.39 19.19
C GLN A 124 7.02 0.16 19.66
N PRO A 125 7.25 -0.66 20.67
CA PRO A 125 8.59 -0.99 21.12
C PRO A 125 9.31 -1.87 20.08
N ASN A 126 10.63 -1.74 20.01
CA ASN A 126 11.46 -2.52 19.08
C ASN A 126 11.30 -4.03 19.26
N SER A 127 10.98 -4.50 20.46
CA SER A 127 10.70 -5.90 20.74
C SER A 127 9.54 -6.50 19.94
N ILE A 128 8.52 -5.70 19.62
CA ILE A 128 7.42 -6.14 18.74
C ILE A 128 7.94 -6.35 17.32
N VAL A 129 8.77 -5.44 16.81
CA VAL A 129 9.36 -5.55 15.47
C VAL A 129 10.27 -6.77 15.38
N GLU A 130 11.10 -6.98 16.39
CA GLU A 130 11.97 -8.16 16.49
C GLU A 130 11.13 -9.44 16.51
N TRP A 131 10.07 -9.48 17.29
CA TRP A 131 9.15 -10.61 17.36
C TRP A 131 8.48 -10.87 15.99
N MET A 132 7.96 -9.86 15.32
CA MET A 132 7.36 -9.98 13.99
C MET A 132 8.35 -10.51 12.95
N ARG A 133 9.60 -10.05 12.97
CA ARG A 133 10.63 -10.41 11.99
C ARG A 133 11.32 -11.73 12.27
N ASN A 134 11.42 -12.11 13.55
CA ASN A 134 12.06 -13.35 14.02
C ASN A 134 11.05 -14.42 14.44
N GLY A 135 9.78 -14.22 14.15
CA GLY A 135 8.70 -15.06 14.63
C GLY A 135 8.87 -16.55 14.27
N THR A 136 8.24 -17.42 15.07
CA THR A 136 8.29 -18.87 14.93
C THR A 136 7.57 -19.43 13.71
N TRP A 137 6.81 -18.60 13.00
CA TRP A 137 6.09 -18.94 11.78
C TRP A 137 6.94 -18.94 10.52
N ALA A 138 8.15 -18.37 10.55
CA ALA A 138 9.07 -18.38 9.43
C ALA A 138 10.10 -19.50 9.59
N ARG A 139 10.24 -20.37 8.58
CA ARG A 139 11.28 -21.42 8.55
C ARG A 139 12.68 -20.83 8.47
N LYS A 140 12.84 -19.67 7.87
CA LYS A 140 14.10 -18.93 7.79
C LYS A 140 13.83 -17.51 8.30
N LYS A 141 14.77 -16.97 9.08
CA LYS A 141 14.72 -15.57 9.48
C LYS A 141 14.79 -14.68 8.24
N ASN A 142 13.71 -13.97 8.00
CA ASN A 142 13.64 -12.98 6.93
C ASN A 142 13.35 -11.63 7.57
N TYR A 143 14.29 -10.72 7.48
CA TYR A 143 14.14 -9.37 8.02
C TYR A 143 13.39 -8.44 7.03
N GLY A 144 12.95 -8.96 5.89
CA GLY A 144 12.34 -8.15 4.84
C GLY A 144 13.25 -6.99 4.45
N GLU A 145 12.77 -5.78 4.67
CA GLU A 145 13.50 -4.54 4.36
C GLU A 145 14.40 -4.05 5.51
N GLY A 146 14.36 -4.72 6.67
CA GLY A 146 15.26 -4.46 7.78
C GLY A 146 16.51 -5.35 7.72
N SER A 147 17.35 -5.24 8.75
CA SER A 147 18.53 -6.09 8.94
C SER A 147 18.61 -6.61 10.37
N LYS A 148 19.48 -7.62 10.59
CA LYS A 148 19.75 -8.12 11.94
C LYS A 148 20.28 -7.04 12.89
N SER A 149 21.03 -6.07 12.35
CA SER A 149 21.61 -4.97 13.12
C SER A 149 20.66 -3.80 13.32
N LYS A 150 19.57 -3.73 12.56
CA LYS A 150 18.54 -2.67 12.63
C LYS A 150 17.16 -3.27 12.44
N PRO A 151 16.64 -4.00 13.42
CA PRO A 151 15.35 -4.68 13.32
C PRO A 151 14.15 -3.75 13.57
N GLU A 152 14.40 -2.54 14.08
CA GLU A 152 13.38 -1.56 14.44
C GLU A 152 12.61 -1.01 13.23
N PHE A 153 11.47 -0.38 13.49
CA PHE A 153 10.77 0.41 12.48
C PHE A 153 11.63 1.60 12.03
N PRO A 154 11.71 1.88 10.72
CA PRO A 154 12.39 3.06 10.23
C PRO A 154 11.67 4.32 10.74
N LYS A 155 12.45 5.39 10.94
CA LYS A 155 11.86 6.70 11.25
C LYS A 155 11.02 7.17 10.06
N GLN A 156 9.91 7.82 10.37
CA GLN A 156 9.06 8.45 9.37
C GLN A 156 9.76 9.68 8.75
N PRO A 157 9.42 10.07 7.50
CA PRO A 157 9.83 11.35 6.96
C PRO A 157 9.38 12.52 7.84
N ASP A 158 10.17 13.56 7.96
CA ASP A 158 9.94 14.70 8.86
C ASP A 158 8.58 15.40 8.63
N TRP A 159 8.07 15.36 7.41
CA TRP A 159 6.79 15.94 7.04
C TRP A 159 5.58 15.05 7.38
N PHE A 160 5.80 13.78 7.81
CA PHE A 160 4.75 12.85 8.22
C PHE A 160 5.16 11.99 9.40
N LEU A 161 5.38 12.61 10.55
CA LEU A 161 5.76 11.92 11.79
C LEU A 161 4.57 11.20 12.45
N ASP A 162 3.36 11.73 12.27
CA ASP A 162 2.10 11.20 12.79
C ASP A 162 0.93 11.70 11.93
N ALA A 163 -0.31 11.41 12.36
CA ALA A 163 -1.53 11.79 11.62
C ALA A 163 -1.67 13.31 11.35
N ARG A 164 -1.01 14.18 12.10
CA ARG A 164 -1.00 15.64 11.82
C ARG A 164 -0.31 15.98 10.50
N GLY A 165 0.54 15.07 10.00
CA GLY A 165 1.19 15.16 8.70
C GLY A 165 0.23 15.14 7.50
N PHE A 166 -1.03 14.76 7.66
CA PHE A 166 -2.04 14.86 6.60
C PHE A 166 -2.22 16.30 6.10
N LYS A 167 -1.99 17.32 6.94
CA LYS A 167 -1.99 18.72 6.52
C LYS A 167 -0.92 18.98 5.46
N ASN A 168 0.28 18.45 5.64
CA ASN A 168 1.37 18.61 4.68
C ASN A 168 1.05 17.91 3.35
N LEU A 169 0.41 16.74 3.40
CA LEU A 169 -0.07 16.04 2.19
C LEU A 169 -1.10 16.87 1.42
N ASN A 170 -2.06 17.50 2.11
CA ASN A 170 -3.03 18.38 1.47
C ASN A 170 -2.35 19.51 0.68
N GLU A 171 -1.40 20.19 1.31
CA GLU A 171 -0.65 21.27 0.68
C GLU A 171 0.22 20.79 -0.48
N GLY A 172 0.89 19.65 -0.29
CA GLY A 172 1.76 19.07 -1.31
C GLY A 172 1.01 18.58 -2.55
N LEU A 173 -0.15 17.94 -2.38
CA LEU A 173 -1.00 17.49 -3.49
C LEU A 173 -1.54 18.67 -4.30
N LYS A 174 -1.95 19.76 -3.65
CA LYS A 174 -2.36 21.00 -4.36
C LYS A 174 -1.22 21.59 -5.18
N LYS A 175 0.01 21.59 -4.66
CA LYS A 175 1.19 22.12 -5.37
C LYS A 175 1.51 21.34 -6.66
N VAL A 176 1.24 20.04 -6.72
CA VAL A 176 1.45 19.23 -7.93
C VAL A 176 0.24 19.23 -8.87
N GLY A 177 -0.80 20.03 -8.60
CA GLY A 177 -1.89 20.34 -9.51
C GLY A 177 -3.20 19.62 -9.26
N PHE A 178 -3.35 18.85 -8.18
CA PHE A 178 -4.64 18.26 -7.83
C PHE A 178 -5.64 19.34 -7.37
N SER A 179 -6.86 19.26 -7.87
CA SER A 179 -8.00 20.07 -7.41
C SER A 179 -8.38 19.73 -5.97
N GLU A 180 -9.12 20.60 -5.31
CA GLU A 180 -9.64 20.37 -3.93
C GLU A 180 -10.40 19.05 -3.82
N ASN A 181 -11.26 18.74 -4.82
CA ASN A 181 -12.05 17.51 -4.81
C ASN A 181 -11.15 16.25 -4.94
N GLU A 182 -10.13 16.30 -5.78
CA GLU A 182 -9.16 15.19 -5.93
C GLU A 182 -8.32 15.00 -4.68
N VAL A 183 -7.88 16.09 -4.05
CA VAL A 183 -7.17 16.04 -2.77
C VAL A 183 -8.03 15.39 -1.69
N ASN A 184 -9.28 15.82 -1.54
CA ASN A 184 -10.23 15.23 -0.60
C ASN A 184 -10.50 13.75 -0.93
N GLY A 185 -10.54 13.41 -2.21
CA GLY A 185 -10.61 12.03 -2.69
C GLY A 185 -9.46 11.19 -2.16
N ILE A 186 -8.22 11.59 -2.47
CA ILE A 186 -7.00 10.88 -2.10
C ILE A 186 -6.83 10.78 -0.57
N LEU A 187 -7.17 11.85 0.15
CA LEU A 187 -7.01 11.90 1.61
C LEU A 187 -8.09 11.14 2.39
N GLY A 188 -9.18 10.69 1.74
CA GLY A 188 -10.17 9.88 2.45
C GLY A 188 -11.39 9.46 1.65
N ASN A 189 -12.01 10.34 0.85
CA ASN A 189 -13.29 10.05 0.21
C ASN A 189 -13.25 8.87 -0.76
N ASN A 190 -12.11 8.63 -1.43
CA ASN A 190 -11.95 7.48 -2.31
C ASN A 190 -12.01 6.16 -1.52
N TRP A 191 -11.37 6.10 -0.35
CA TRP A 191 -11.49 4.96 0.56
C TRP A 191 -12.92 4.77 1.05
N TYR A 192 -13.59 5.85 1.45
CA TYR A 192 -14.98 5.78 1.90
C TYR A 192 -15.89 5.20 0.82
N ASN A 193 -15.78 5.68 -0.42
CA ASN A 193 -16.54 5.20 -1.55
C ASN A 193 -16.22 3.73 -1.87
N PHE A 194 -14.95 3.35 -1.87
CA PHE A 194 -14.52 1.97 -2.08
C PHE A 194 -15.14 1.00 -1.05
N TYR A 195 -15.07 1.34 0.24
CA TYR A 195 -15.69 0.50 1.28
C TYR A 195 -17.20 0.40 1.14
N LYS A 196 -17.85 1.48 0.70
CA LYS A 196 -19.29 1.49 0.46
C LYS A 196 -19.72 0.59 -0.70
N GLU A 197 -18.87 0.39 -1.70
CA GLU A 197 -19.15 -0.53 -2.81
C GLU A 197 -18.97 -2.00 -2.43
N ILE A 198 -18.15 -2.30 -1.41
CA ILE A 198 -17.89 -3.67 -0.96
C ILE A 198 -18.97 -4.18 0.01
N ASN A 199 -19.51 -3.31 0.81
CA ASN A 199 -20.59 -3.63 1.76
C ASN A 199 -21.96 -3.54 1.10
#